data_44a04e26db6c8a1325f4687c2afcbb70
#
_entry.id   44a04e26db6c8a1325f4687c2afcbb70
#
_cell.length_a   1.000
_cell.length_b   1.000
_cell.length_c   1.000
_cell.angle_alpha   90.00
_cell.angle_beta   90.00
_cell.angle_gamma   90.00
#
_symmetry.space_group_name_H-M   'P 1'
#
loop_
_entity.id
_entity.type
_entity.pdbx_description
1 polymer ?
#
loop_
_entity_poly.entity_id
_entity_poly.type
_entity_poly.pdbx_seq_one_letter_code
_entity_poly.pdbx_strand_id
1 'polypeptide(L)'
;ISEGFIITDPFLLYKPKKVVNTITYLTSKELFKLENHKFSQKRLEQVRDMFVFCCYTGLPYQEMSILTQKHIVKKFDGKLWIDMFRQKTKRQFSIPLLPKAISIIEKYQDDKRLLPVVSNQKFNSYLKEIAEIIGIEKKLTHHIARKTFATTVLLYNDVPIEVVSELLGHSKISTTQDHYAKVVQRKVSEQISTLSRKLDK
;
A
#
# COMPACT_ATOMS: atom_id res chain seq x y z
N ILE A 1 17.07 36.71 8.09
CA ILE A 1 18.31 36.12 8.66
C ILE A 1 19.40 36.25 7.61
N SER A 2 19.39 35.52 6.51
CA SER A 2 20.44 35.62 5.49
C SER A 2 20.56 36.98 4.80
N GLU A 3 19.49 37.74 4.70
CA GLU A 3 19.44 39.08 4.08
C GLU A 3 19.32 40.22 5.10
N GLY A 4 19.51 39.96 6.40
CA GLY A 4 19.55 40.96 7.46
C GLY A 4 18.23 41.55 7.91
N PHE A 5 17.09 41.17 7.32
CA PHE A 5 15.77 41.67 7.66
C PHE A 5 15.27 41.20 9.05
N ILE A 6 15.79 40.08 9.56
CA ILE A 6 15.43 39.51 10.86
C ILE A 6 16.70 39.18 11.61
N ILE A 7 16.89 39.76 12.81
CA ILE A 7 18.09 39.60 13.64
C ILE A 7 18.15 38.18 14.24
N THR A 8 17.00 37.65 14.65
CA THR A 8 16.91 36.34 15.31
C THR A 8 15.86 35.49 14.61
N ASP A 9 16.15 34.18 14.41
CA ASP A 9 15.17 33.24 13.84
C ASP A 9 13.95 33.14 14.77
N PRO A 10 12.75 33.58 14.35
CA PRO A 10 11.54 33.48 15.16
C PRO A 10 11.12 32.05 15.46
N PHE A 11 11.65 31.07 14.71
CA PHE A 11 11.37 29.64 14.89
C PHE A 11 12.43 28.89 15.70
N LEU A 12 13.48 29.56 16.20
CA LEU A 12 14.59 28.95 16.95
C LEU A 12 14.11 28.10 18.12
N LEU A 13 13.06 28.54 18.82
CA LEU A 13 12.47 27.85 19.97
C LEU A 13 11.23 27.02 19.61
N TYR A 14 10.80 27.04 18.33
CA TYR A 14 9.61 26.33 17.91
C TYR A 14 9.91 24.82 17.74
N LYS A 15 9.38 24.01 18.65
CA LYS A 15 9.38 22.55 18.54
C LYS A 15 8.03 22.11 17.99
N PRO A 16 7.94 21.66 16.71
CA PRO A 16 6.68 21.17 16.17
C PRO A 16 6.19 19.98 16.99
N LYS A 17 4.93 20.00 17.41
CA LYS A 17 4.31 18.86 18.08
C LYS A 17 4.28 17.66 17.11
N LYS A 18 4.87 16.55 17.51
CA LYS A 18 4.81 15.30 16.76
C LYS A 18 3.36 14.80 16.78
N VAL A 19 2.61 15.03 15.70
CA VAL A 19 1.26 14.49 15.57
C VAL A 19 1.38 13.00 15.27
N VAL A 20 0.94 12.15 16.20
CA VAL A 20 0.89 10.70 15.99
C VAL A 20 -0.32 10.42 15.10
N ASN A 21 -0.11 10.38 13.80
CA ASN A 21 -1.16 10.02 12.85
C ASN A 21 -1.49 8.54 12.99
N THR A 22 -2.75 8.23 13.28
CA THR A 22 -3.25 6.86 13.19
C THR A 22 -3.29 6.42 11.73
N ILE A 23 -2.64 5.29 11.44
CA ILE A 23 -2.60 4.77 10.07
C ILE A 23 -3.97 4.17 9.73
N THR A 24 -4.60 4.68 8.68
CA THR A 24 -5.82 4.10 8.10
C THR A 24 -5.44 3.08 7.04
N TYR A 25 -5.97 1.86 7.14
CA TYR A 25 -5.82 0.76 6.19
C TYR A 25 -7.10 -0.08 6.18
N LEU A 26 -7.29 -0.93 5.19
CA LEU A 26 -8.39 -1.88 5.15
C LEU A 26 -8.08 -3.10 6.00
N THR A 27 -9.01 -3.49 6.86
CA THR A 27 -8.98 -4.79 7.53
C THR A 27 -9.16 -5.92 6.53
N SER A 28 -8.83 -7.17 6.90
CA SER A 28 -9.05 -8.34 6.04
C SER A 28 -10.52 -8.48 5.62
N LYS A 29 -11.47 -8.18 6.51
CA LYS A 29 -12.92 -8.21 6.21
C LYS A 29 -13.31 -7.15 5.19
N GLU A 30 -12.81 -5.91 5.32
CA GLU A 30 -13.09 -4.83 4.37
C GLU A 30 -12.46 -5.10 3.01
N LEU A 31 -11.20 -5.60 2.99
CA LEU A 31 -10.52 -5.96 1.76
C LEU A 31 -11.28 -7.09 1.05
N PHE A 32 -11.68 -8.15 1.76
CA PHE A 32 -12.47 -9.24 1.22
C PHE A 32 -13.81 -8.77 0.66
N LYS A 33 -14.53 -7.89 1.38
CA LYS A 33 -15.79 -7.29 0.93
C LYS A 33 -15.62 -6.52 -0.38
N LEU A 34 -14.54 -5.72 -0.46
CA LEU A 34 -14.20 -4.95 -1.66
C LEU A 34 -13.86 -5.87 -2.86
N GLU A 35 -13.08 -6.91 -2.64
CA GLU A 35 -12.65 -7.84 -3.70
C GLU A 35 -13.80 -8.62 -4.33
N ASN A 36 -14.79 -8.97 -3.53
CA ASN A 36 -15.89 -9.84 -3.95
C ASN A 36 -17.15 -9.07 -4.37
N HIS A 37 -17.16 -7.76 -4.20
CA HIS A 37 -18.31 -6.96 -4.64
C HIS A 37 -18.36 -6.88 -6.17
N LYS A 38 -19.54 -7.18 -6.72
CA LYS A 38 -19.81 -7.07 -8.17
C LYS A 38 -20.41 -5.71 -8.48
N PHE A 39 -19.71 -4.93 -9.29
CA PHE A 39 -20.23 -3.66 -9.78
C PHE A 39 -20.89 -3.84 -11.14
N SER A 40 -22.05 -3.24 -11.33
CA SER A 40 -22.72 -3.18 -12.65
C SER A 40 -22.00 -2.21 -13.60
N GLN A 41 -21.33 -1.20 -13.04
CA GLN A 41 -20.62 -0.20 -13.81
C GLN A 41 -19.13 -0.60 -14.01
N LYS A 42 -18.75 -0.85 -15.27
CA LYS A 42 -17.38 -1.26 -15.66
C LYS A 42 -16.30 -0.32 -15.12
N ARG A 43 -16.55 1.01 -15.07
CA ARG A 43 -15.59 1.99 -14.53
C ARG A 43 -15.27 1.77 -13.05
N LEU A 44 -16.28 1.39 -12.24
CA LEU A 44 -16.10 1.12 -10.81
C LEU A 44 -15.39 -0.22 -10.60
N GLU A 45 -15.75 -1.24 -11.39
CA GLU A 45 -15.06 -2.53 -11.38
C GLU A 45 -13.58 -2.38 -11.71
N GLN A 46 -13.25 -1.63 -12.75
CA GLN A 46 -11.85 -1.35 -13.12
C GLN A 46 -11.08 -0.64 -12.01
N VAL A 47 -11.66 0.39 -11.41
CA VAL A 47 -10.99 1.14 -10.33
C VAL A 47 -10.87 0.28 -9.06
N ARG A 48 -11.87 -0.55 -8.74
CA ARG A 48 -11.80 -1.55 -7.67
C ARG A 48 -10.61 -2.49 -7.89
N ASP A 49 -10.48 -3.07 -9.10
CA ASP A 49 -9.42 -4.01 -9.43
C ASP A 49 -8.04 -3.34 -9.37
N MET A 50 -7.90 -2.14 -9.89
CA MET A 50 -6.66 -1.35 -9.77
C MET A 50 -6.28 -1.09 -8.30
N PHE A 51 -7.26 -0.74 -7.46
CA PHE A 51 -7.03 -0.51 -6.04
C PHE A 51 -6.64 -1.80 -5.31
N VAL A 52 -7.35 -2.91 -5.58
CA VAL A 52 -7.04 -4.23 -5.04
C VAL A 52 -5.64 -4.67 -5.49
N PHE A 53 -5.28 -4.47 -6.75
CA PHE A 53 -3.92 -4.71 -7.23
C PHE A 53 -2.88 -3.96 -6.40
N CYS A 54 -3.12 -2.68 -6.10
CA CYS A 54 -2.24 -1.91 -5.22
C CYS A 54 -2.25 -2.42 -3.76
N CYS A 55 -3.34 -3.01 -3.28
CA CYS A 55 -3.38 -3.66 -1.97
C CYS A 55 -2.53 -4.94 -1.91
N TYR A 56 -2.23 -5.57 -3.04
CA TYR A 56 -1.40 -6.78 -3.12
C TYR A 56 0.00 -6.57 -3.67
N THR A 57 0.33 -5.35 -4.08
CA THR A 57 1.67 -5.00 -4.59
C THR A 57 2.31 -3.83 -3.88
N GLY A 58 1.52 -3.00 -3.18
CA GLY A 58 2.02 -1.78 -2.56
C GLY A 58 2.49 -0.72 -3.56
N LEU A 59 2.22 -0.88 -4.86
CA LEU A 59 2.63 0.10 -5.86
C LEU A 59 1.96 1.45 -5.63
N PRO A 60 2.69 2.57 -5.72
CA PRO A 60 2.09 3.88 -5.83
C PRO A 60 1.35 4.05 -7.16
N TYR A 61 0.42 5.02 -7.19
CA TYR A 61 -0.40 5.27 -8.38
C TYR A 61 0.45 5.53 -9.63
N GLN A 62 1.52 6.29 -9.52
CA GLN A 62 2.37 6.63 -10.67
C GLN A 62 2.98 5.38 -11.29
N GLU A 63 3.56 4.50 -10.48
CA GLU A 63 4.16 3.25 -10.93
C GLU A 63 3.11 2.27 -11.48
N MET A 64 1.95 2.17 -10.82
CA MET A 64 0.83 1.36 -11.31
C MET A 64 0.35 1.83 -12.69
N SER A 65 0.21 3.15 -12.89
CA SER A 65 -0.33 3.73 -14.14
C SER A 65 0.55 3.54 -15.37
N ILE A 66 1.85 3.28 -15.19
CA ILE A 66 2.82 3.04 -16.27
C ILE A 66 3.24 1.57 -16.39
N LEU A 67 2.59 0.67 -15.62
CA LEU A 67 2.95 -0.74 -15.60
C LEU A 67 2.66 -1.40 -16.96
N THR A 68 3.66 -2.08 -17.50
CA THR A 68 3.61 -2.81 -18.77
C THR A 68 4.22 -4.19 -18.63
N GLN A 69 4.04 -5.06 -19.64
CA GLN A 69 4.61 -6.40 -19.66
C GLN A 69 6.14 -6.41 -19.46
N LYS A 70 6.86 -5.39 -19.91
CA LYS A 70 8.32 -5.24 -19.72
C LYS A 70 8.76 -5.19 -18.27
N HIS A 71 7.87 -4.81 -17.36
CA HIS A 71 8.13 -4.72 -15.93
C HIS A 71 7.86 -6.04 -15.20
N ILE A 72 7.28 -7.04 -15.88
CA ILE A 72 7.01 -8.36 -15.30
C ILE A 72 8.14 -9.31 -15.70
N VAL A 73 8.91 -9.75 -14.72
CA VAL A 73 10.07 -10.60 -14.93
C VAL A 73 9.96 -11.88 -14.10
N LYS A 74 10.43 -12.99 -14.65
CA LYS A 74 10.60 -14.23 -13.90
C LYS A 74 11.95 -14.20 -13.23
N LYS A 75 11.99 -14.36 -11.88
CA LYS A 75 13.24 -14.32 -11.12
C LYS A 75 13.73 -15.70 -10.69
N PHE A 76 14.77 -15.72 -9.85
CA PHE A 76 15.51 -16.91 -9.41
C PHE A 76 14.63 -17.97 -8.73
N ASP A 77 13.50 -17.57 -8.14
CA ASP A 77 12.52 -18.44 -7.48
C ASP A 77 11.46 -19.01 -8.44
N GLY A 78 11.59 -18.73 -9.73
CA GLY A 78 10.65 -19.13 -10.77
C GLY A 78 9.33 -18.37 -10.78
N LYS A 79 9.14 -17.42 -9.86
CA LYS A 79 7.92 -16.62 -9.73
C LYS A 79 8.00 -15.32 -10.54
N LEU A 80 6.83 -14.77 -10.81
CA LEU A 80 6.72 -13.46 -11.46
C LEU A 80 6.94 -12.32 -10.45
N TRP A 81 7.71 -11.34 -10.86
CA TRP A 81 8.04 -10.16 -10.07
C TRP A 81 7.78 -8.91 -10.91
N ILE A 82 7.37 -7.84 -10.25
CA ILE A 82 7.44 -6.49 -10.80
C ILE A 82 8.84 -5.96 -10.54
N ASP A 83 9.53 -5.51 -11.59
CA ASP A 83 10.86 -4.89 -11.51
C ASP A 83 10.82 -3.53 -12.19
N MET A 84 10.97 -2.47 -11.41
CA MET A 84 10.79 -1.08 -11.86
C MET A 84 11.70 -0.12 -11.13
N PHE A 85 11.83 1.08 -11.70
CA PHE A 85 12.42 2.23 -11.02
C PHE A 85 11.34 3.16 -10.46
N ARG A 86 11.51 3.60 -9.22
CA ARG A 86 10.67 4.63 -8.61
C ARG A 86 10.72 5.92 -9.41
N GLN A 87 9.59 6.44 -9.82
CA GLN A 87 9.53 7.70 -10.58
C GLN A 87 10.12 8.87 -9.78
N LYS A 88 9.82 8.93 -8.48
CA LYS A 88 10.26 10.02 -7.58
C LYS A 88 11.74 9.94 -7.19
N THR A 89 12.27 8.75 -6.90
CA THR A 89 13.60 8.59 -6.29
C THR A 89 14.61 7.91 -7.20
N LYS A 90 14.18 7.45 -8.37
CA LYS A 90 14.98 6.69 -9.36
C LYS A 90 15.66 5.41 -8.79
N ARG A 91 15.24 4.95 -7.61
CA ARG A 91 15.71 3.68 -7.04
C ARG A 91 14.97 2.52 -7.69
N GLN A 92 15.71 1.48 -8.03
CA GLN A 92 15.13 0.21 -8.43
C GLN A 92 14.41 -0.45 -7.25
N PHE A 93 13.30 -1.09 -7.49
CA PHE A 93 12.57 -1.90 -6.53
C PHE A 93 11.96 -3.11 -7.22
N SER A 94 11.79 -4.17 -6.48
CA SER A 94 11.27 -5.44 -6.95
C SER A 94 10.20 -5.96 -6.01
N ILE A 95 9.05 -6.36 -6.56
CA ILE A 95 7.92 -6.86 -5.77
C ILE A 95 7.49 -8.21 -6.34
N PRO A 96 7.47 -9.29 -5.53
CA PRO A 96 6.91 -10.58 -5.96
C PRO A 96 5.40 -10.44 -6.18
N LEU A 97 4.90 -10.98 -7.28
CA LEU A 97 3.47 -10.97 -7.56
C LEU A 97 2.75 -12.06 -6.78
N LEU A 98 1.84 -11.64 -5.92
CA LEU A 98 0.92 -12.53 -5.24
C LEU A 98 -0.19 -13.01 -6.20
N PRO A 99 -0.79 -14.21 -5.98
CA PRO A 99 -1.79 -14.80 -6.90
C PRO A 99 -2.93 -13.84 -7.27
N LYS A 100 -3.41 -13.04 -6.31
CA LYS A 100 -4.47 -12.05 -6.56
C LYS A 100 -4.03 -10.95 -7.52
N ALA A 101 -2.80 -10.48 -7.41
CA ALA A 101 -2.25 -9.49 -8.34
C ALA A 101 -2.10 -10.07 -9.75
N ILE A 102 -1.67 -11.33 -9.86
CA ILE A 102 -1.57 -12.05 -11.14
C ILE A 102 -2.94 -12.16 -11.81
N SER A 103 -3.97 -12.62 -11.09
CA SER A 103 -5.33 -12.77 -11.64
C SER A 103 -5.93 -11.45 -12.15
N ILE A 104 -5.56 -10.31 -11.52
CA ILE A 104 -6.00 -9.00 -12.00
C ILE A 104 -5.27 -8.61 -13.28
N ILE A 105 -3.96 -8.83 -13.37
CA ILE A 105 -3.20 -8.59 -14.61
C ILE A 105 -3.78 -9.42 -15.76
N GLU A 106 -4.02 -10.72 -15.55
CA GLU A 106 -4.58 -11.62 -16.55
C GLU A 106 -5.96 -11.16 -17.06
N LYS A 107 -6.77 -10.55 -16.18
CA LYS A 107 -8.09 -10.00 -16.55
C LYS A 107 -8.01 -8.82 -17.53
N TYR A 108 -6.93 -8.03 -17.48
CA TYR A 108 -6.80 -6.78 -18.22
C TYR A 108 -5.69 -6.78 -19.27
N GLN A 109 -5.17 -7.94 -19.63
CA GLN A 109 -4.12 -8.03 -20.66
C GLN A 109 -4.51 -7.25 -21.92
N ASP A 110 -3.81 -6.14 -22.14
CA ASP A 110 -3.83 -5.35 -23.36
C ASP A 110 -2.38 -5.18 -23.82
N ASP A 111 -2.14 -5.10 -25.13
CA ASP A 111 -0.80 -5.10 -25.75
C ASP A 111 0.11 -3.97 -25.23
N LYS A 112 -0.45 -2.93 -24.68
CA LYS A 112 0.31 -1.74 -24.24
C LYS A 112 0.40 -1.57 -22.72
N ARG A 113 -0.59 -2.04 -21.94
CA ARG A 113 -0.66 -1.82 -20.48
C ARG A 113 -1.31 -3.01 -19.78
N LEU A 114 -0.84 -3.31 -18.57
CA LEU A 114 -1.37 -4.42 -17.76
C LEU A 114 -2.62 -4.07 -16.97
N LEU A 115 -2.93 -2.79 -16.84
CA LEU A 115 -4.08 -2.30 -16.07
C LEU A 115 -4.78 -1.15 -16.81
N PRO A 116 -6.07 -0.95 -16.59
CA PRO A 116 -6.80 0.22 -17.10
C PRO A 116 -6.15 1.53 -16.66
N VAL A 117 -6.31 2.59 -17.45
CA VAL A 117 -5.76 3.89 -17.13
C VAL A 117 -6.87 4.88 -16.82
N VAL A 118 -6.83 5.40 -15.62
CA VAL A 118 -7.75 6.44 -15.13
C VAL A 118 -6.90 7.52 -14.49
N SER A 119 -7.20 8.80 -14.67
CA SER A 119 -6.45 9.87 -14.01
C SER A 119 -6.52 9.74 -12.48
N ASN A 120 -5.48 10.18 -11.78
CA ASN A 120 -5.42 10.09 -10.31
C ASN A 120 -6.63 10.76 -9.63
N GLN A 121 -7.10 11.86 -10.19
CA GLN A 121 -8.29 12.57 -9.69
C GLN A 121 -9.55 11.69 -9.83
N LYS A 122 -9.81 11.14 -11.02
CA LYS A 122 -10.94 10.23 -11.26
C LYS A 122 -10.82 8.94 -10.43
N PHE A 123 -9.60 8.39 -10.32
CA PHE A 123 -9.34 7.21 -9.50
C PHE A 123 -9.79 7.43 -8.06
N ASN A 124 -9.37 8.52 -7.41
CA ASN A 124 -9.76 8.83 -6.05
C ASN A 124 -11.26 9.18 -5.91
N SER A 125 -11.87 9.81 -6.93
CA SER A 125 -13.31 10.08 -6.95
C SER A 125 -14.12 8.79 -7.00
N TYR A 126 -13.76 7.84 -7.86
CA TYR A 126 -14.43 6.55 -7.95
C TYR A 126 -14.18 5.66 -6.73
N LEU A 127 -13.03 5.77 -6.08
CA LEU A 127 -12.79 5.10 -4.80
C LEU A 127 -13.73 5.59 -3.69
N LYS A 128 -14.09 6.87 -3.68
CA LYS A 128 -15.08 7.41 -2.76
C LYS A 128 -16.46 6.80 -3.03
N GLU A 129 -16.89 6.79 -4.28
CA GLU A 129 -18.16 6.16 -4.71
C GLU A 129 -18.20 4.66 -4.35
N ILE A 130 -17.11 3.93 -4.61
CA ILE A 130 -16.95 2.52 -4.24
C ILE A 130 -17.11 2.32 -2.73
N ALA A 131 -16.47 3.16 -1.92
CA ALA A 131 -16.53 3.07 -0.46
C ALA A 131 -17.97 3.26 0.05
N GLU A 132 -18.71 4.23 -0.51
CA GLU A 132 -20.11 4.50 -0.19
C GLU A 132 -21.00 3.31 -0.57
N ILE A 133 -20.87 2.75 -1.77
CA ILE A 133 -21.65 1.60 -2.23
C ILE A 133 -21.44 0.36 -1.36
N ILE A 134 -20.19 0.10 -0.98
CA ILE A 134 -19.81 -1.09 -0.19
C ILE A 134 -20.07 -0.86 1.31
N GLY A 135 -20.28 0.37 1.77
CA GLY A 135 -20.41 0.71 3.18
C GLY A 135 -19.07 0.58 3.92
N ILE A 136 -18.00 1.11 3.35
CA ILE A 136 -16.69 1.27 3.99
C ILE A 136 -16.60 2.73 4.44
N GLU A 137 -16.63 2.98 5.76
CA GLU A 137 -16.61 4.35 6.32
C GLU A 137 -15.26 5.07 6.12
N LYS A 138 -14.20 4.32 5.80
CA LYS A 138 -12.87 4.87 5.58
C LYS A 138 -12.80 5.60 4.23
N LYS A 139 -12.19 6.79 4.22
CA LYS A 139 -11.93 7.53 2.98
C LYS A 139 -10.88 6.78 2.15
N LEU A 140 -11.33 5.98 1.18
CA LEU A 140 -10.42 5.25 0.30
C LEU A 140 -9.61 6.21 -0.57
N THR A 141 -8.31 6.03 -0.55
CA THR A 141 -7.35 6.73 -1.42
C THR A 141 -6.28 5.75 -1.83
N HIS A 142 -5.57 6.05 -2.89
CA HIS A 142 -4.44 5.24 -3.34
C HIS A 142 -3.43 4.91 -2.20
N HIS A 143 -3.15 5.87 -1.30
CA HIS A 143 -2.25 5.64 -0.18
C HIS A 143 -2.76 4.57 0.81
N ILE A 144 -4.09 4.41 0.93
CA ILE A 144 -4.67 3.37 1.77
C ILE A 144 -4.40 1.98 1.20
N ALA A 145 -4.41 1.81 -0.12
CA ALA A 145 -4.03 0.53 -0.73
C ALA A 145 -2.62 0.09 -0.31
N ARG A 146 -1.65 1.00 -0.39
CA ARG A 146 -0.27 0.71 0.01
C ARG A 146 -0.13 0.46 1.51
N LYS A 147 -0.89 1.17 2.35
CA LYS A 147 -0.94 0.91 3.79
C LYS A 147 -1.61 -0.43 4.10
N THR A 148 -2.63 -0.82 3.33
CA THR A 148 -3.29 -2.12 3.40
C THR A 148 -2.33 -3.25 3.01
N PHE A 149 -1.53 -3.07 1.95
CA PHE A 149 -0.47 -4.00 1.59
C PHE A 149 0.48 -4.24 2.77
N ALA A 150 1.06 -3.17 3.31
CA ALA A 150 2.02 -3.28 4.41
C ALA A 150 1.41 -3.91 5.68
N THR A 151 0.16 -3.55 6.01
CA THR A 151 -0.48 -3.96 7.26
C THR A 151 -1.21 -5.29 7.11
N THR A 152 -2.26 -5.29 6.28
CA THR A 152 -3.22 -6.41 6.19
C THR A 152 -2.63 -7.58 5.42
N VAL A 153 -1.91 -7.29 4.33
CA VAL A 153 -1.36 -8.35 3.47
C VAL A 153 -0.01 -8.86 3.98
N LEU A 154 0.84 -8.00 4.53
CA LEU A 154 2.17 -8.41 4.96
C LEU A 154 2.27 -8.61 6.48
N LEU A 155 2.17 -7.53 7.28
CA LEU A 155 2.42 -7.60 8.73
C LEU A 155 1.46 -8.55 9.45
N TYR A 156 0.17 -8.60 9.10
CA TYR A 156 -0.78 -9.54 9.70
C TYR A 156 -0.58 -11.01 9.26
N ASN A 157 0.23 -11.24 8.24
CA ASN A 157 0.66 -12.58 7.80
C ASN A 157 2.12 -12.87 8.15
N ASP A 158 2.61 -12.32 9.25
CA ASP A 158 3.92 -12.61 9.84
C ASP A 158 5.14 -12.26 8.97
N VAL A 159 4.97 -11.41 7.95
CA VAL A 159 6.10 -10.91 7.17
C VAL A 159 6.94 -9.95 8.03
N PRO A 160 8.26 -10.17 8.18
CA PRO A 160 9.13 -9.31 8.97
C PRO A 160 9.11 -7.85 8.48
N ILE A 161 9.25 -6.90 9.40
CA ILE A 161 9.14 -5.46 9.09
C ILE A 161 10.25 -4.98 8.15
N GLU A 162 11.40 -5.65 8.17
CA GLU A 162 12.52 -5.42 7.26
C GLU A 162 12.11 -5.73 5.81
N VAL A 163 11.47 -6.87 5.61
CA VAL A 163 10.94 -7.28 4.30
C VAL A 163 9.84 -6.33 3.85
N VAL A 164 8.94 -5.92 4.76
CA VAL A 164 7.91 -4.91 4.45
C VAL A 164 8.55 -3.58 4.01
N SER A 165 9.60 -3.14 4.70
CA SER A 165 10.34 -1.92 4.37
C SER A 165 10.96 -1.98 2.98
N GLU A 166 11.58 -3.11 2.64
CA GLU A 166 12.17 -3.37 1.32
C GLU A 166 11.10 -3.36 0.22
N LEU A 167 10.02 -4.11 0.38
CA LEU A 167 8.90 -4.16 -0.58
C LEU A 167 8.23 -2.80 -0.78
N LEU A 168 8.18 -1.98 0.27
CA LEU A 168 7.73 -0.60 0.17
C LEU A 168 8.78 0.32 -0.47
N GLY A 169 10.03 -0.11 -0.63
CA GLY A 169 11.12 0.70 -1.16
C GLY A 169 11.43 1.92 -0.28
N HIS A 170 11.36 1.77 1.04
CA HIS A 170 11.77 2.80 1.99
C HIS A 170 13.29 2.82 2.08
N SER A 171 13.89 4.01 2.10
CA SER A 171 15.34 4.16 2.22
C SER A 171 15.87 3.88 3.62
N LYS A 172 14.99 3.98 4.63
CA LYS A 172 15.29 3.73 6.04
C LYS A 172 14.18 2.90 6.65
N ILE A 173 14.55 1.84 7.35
CA ILE A 173 13.61 0.97 8.05
C ILE A 173 12.82 1.73 9.14
N SER A 174 13.43 2.75 9.76
CA SER A 174 12.77 3.60 10.75
C SER A 174 11.49 4.24 10.20
N THR A 175 11.44 4.56 8.91
CA THR A 175 10.21 5.07 8.27
C THR A 175 9.07 4.06 8.37
N THR A 176 9.35 2.77 8.17
CA THR A 176 8.36 1.70 8.29
C THR A 176 7.99 1.48 9.75
N GLN A 177 8.98 1.44 10.65
CA GLN A 177 8.77 1.28 12.09
C GLN A 177 7.91 2.39 12.66
N ASP A 178 8.22 3.65 12.38
CA ASP A 178 7.45 4.82 12.84
C ASP A 178 6.00 4.78 12.35
N HIS A 179 5.80 4.39 11.09
CA HIS A 179 4.45 4.31 10.51
C HIS A 179 3.63 3.15 11.06
N TYR A 180 4.24 1.99 11.32
CA TYR A 180 3.51 0.76 11.66
C TYR A 180 3.70 0.29 13.11
N ALA A 181 4.31 1.11 13.99
CA ALA A 181 4.59 0.76 15.37
C ALA A 181 3.35 0.24 16.14
N LYS A 182 2.20 0.90 16.01
CA LYS A 182 0.95 0.47 16.68
C LYS A 182 0.45 -0.90 16.20
N VAL A 183 0.64 -1.22 14.91
CA VAL A 183 0.27 -2.52 14.34
C VAL A 183 1.17 -3.62 14.92
N VAL A 184 2.47 -3.33 15.02
CA VAL A 184 3.44 -4.25 15.62
C VAL A 184 3.11 -4.51 17.10
N GLN A 185 2.79 -3.48 17.89
CA GLN A 185 2.39 -3.62 19.29
C GLN A 185 1.17 -4.54 19.47
N ARG A 186 0.14 -4.34 18.64
CA ARG A 186 -1.05 -5.21 18.66
C ARG A 186 -0.68 -6.66 18.37
N LYS A 187 0.16 -6.88 17.36
CA LYS A 187 0.62 -8.22 16.99
C LYS A 187 1.45 -8.89 18.08
N VAL A 188 2.33 -8.14 18.76
CA VAL A 188 3.07 -8.63 19.93
C VAL A 188 2.10 -9.13 20.99
N SER A 189 1.06 -8.36 21.33
CA SER A 189 0.05 -8.78 22.31
C SER A 189 -0.67 -10.06 21.90
N GLU A 190 -1.08 -10.17 20.62
CA GLU A 190 -1.76 -11.36 20.08
C GLU A 190 -0.84 -12.60 20.11
N GLN A 191 0.44 -12.45 19.74
CA GLN A 191 1.43 -13.54 19.74
C GLN A 191 1.76 -14.01 21.15
N ILE A 192 1.97 -13.08 22.10
CA ILE A 192 2.24 -13.42 23.49
C ILE A 192 1.04 -14.13 24.12
N SER A 193 -0.19 -13.69 23.86
CA SER A 193 -1.40 -14.38 24.33
C SER A 193 -1.54 -15.80 23.77
N THR A 194 -1.06 -16.00 22.54
CA THR A 194 -1.04 -17.34 21.91
C THR A 194 0.05 -18.22 22.51
N LEU A 195 1.22 -17.65 22.81
CA LEU A 195 2.32 -18.35 23.48
C LEU A 195 1.93 -18.76 24.89
N SER A 196 1.36 -17.88 25.71
CA SER A 196 0.87 -18.20 27.04
C SER A 196 -0.05 -19.41 27.03
N ARG A 197 -1.05 -19.42 26.14
CA ARG A 197 -1.96 -20.60 26.01
C ARG A 197 -1.27 -21.91 25.61
N LYS A 198 -0.11 -21.85 24.98
CA LYS A 198 0.69 -23.04 24.63
C LYS A 198 1.54 -23.52 25.78
N LEU A 199 2.00 -22.59 26.63
CA LEU A 199 2.82 -22.93 27.81
C LEU A 199 2.00 -23.39 29.02
N ASP A 200 0.71 -23.04 29.07
CA ASP A 200 -0.24 -23.46 30.12
C ASP A 200 -0.83 -24.86 29.86
N LYS A 201 -0.37 -25.60 28.86
CA LYS A 201 -0.68 -26.99 28.56
C LYS A 201 0.45 -27.92 28.97
#